data_42dcedf9d5ab619aee379a53f36f0afd
#
_entry.id   42dcedf9d5ab619aee379a53f36f0afd
#
_cell.length_a   1.000
_cell.length_b   1.000
_cell.length_c   1.000
_cell.angle_alpha   90.00
_cell.angle_beta   90.00
_cell.angle_gamma   90.00
#
_symmetry.space_group_name_H-M   'P 1'
#
loop_
_entity.id
_entity.type
_entity.pdbx_description
1 polymer ?
#
loop_
_entity_poly.entity_id
_entity_poly.type
_entity_poly.pdbx_seq_one_letter_code
_entity_poly.pdbx_strand_id
1 'polypeptide(L)'
;MKDRIVIFGGAFNPPTRAHLDIATEALYYLDAEKVLFVPVSDLYKKDDVEISYHRVNMLNLAIGNFRRLEIDFTEVDAVKLTYTYETIEKIKSQYQDKELFLLIGADNLEDFKNWKNQRSIMENCSLLVVNRNNSSIDEIIESNEILTEFKDKIIEAPIEEIEISSTEVRNRIASGELEGLENLVDKEVIDYIIENKLYSK
;
A
#
# COMPACT_ATOMS: atom_id res chain seq x y z
N MET A 1 -6.83 13.68 -20.41
CA MET A 1 -7.48 12.83 -19.38
C MET A 1 -6.37 12.15 -18.64
N LYS A 2 -6.49 12.01 -17.33
CA LYS A 2 -5.50 11.28 -16.54
C LYS A 2 -5.70 9.79 -16.81
N ASP A 3 -4.70 9.16 -17.42
CA ASP A 3 -4.81 7.77 -17.89
C ASP A 3 -4.04 6.80 -16.98
N ARG A 4 -3.65 7.26 -15.77
CA ARG A 4 -2.83 6.53 -14.80
C ARG A 4 -3.59 6.23 -13.53
N ILE A 5 -3.44 5.01 -13.03
CA ILE A 5 -3.99 4.55 -11.75
C ILE A 5 -2.83 4.00 -10.93
N VAL A 6 -2.75 4.42 -9.66
CA VAL A 6 -1.79 3.90 -8.70
C VAL A 6 -2.48 2.81 -7.88
N ILE A 7 -1.85 1.66 -7.73
CA ILE A 7 -2.27 0.55 -6.87
C ILE A 7 -1.36 0.56 -5.65
N PHE A 8 -1.95 0.67 -4.47
CA PHE A 8 -1.23 0.67 -3.21
C PHE A 8 -1.73 -0.47 -2.32
N GLY A 9 -1.04 -1.61 -2.38
CA GLY A 9 -1.32 -2.78 -1.56
C GLY A 9 -0.74 -2.66 -0.16
N GLY A 10 -1.47 -3.15 0.85
CA GLY A 10 -0.98 -3.14 2.23
C GLY A 10 -1.93 -3.73 3.25
N ALA A 11 -1.41 -3.97 4.46
CA ALA A 11 -2.24 -4.42 5.57
C ALA A 11 -3.12 -3.30 6.13
N PHE A 12 -2.61 -2.05 6.16
CA PHE A 12 -3.28 -0.87 6.74
C PHE A 12 -3.82 -1.16 8.15
N ASN A 13 -2.92 -1.55 9.04
CA ASN A 13 -3.24 -2.13 10.35
C ASN A 13 -2.61 -1.37 11.54
N PRO A 14 -3.07 -0.14 11.85
CA PRO A 14 -4.04 0.69 11.14
C PRO A 14 -3.42 1.46 9.95
N PRO A 15 -4.23 2.10 9.11
CA PRO A 15 -3.72 3.11 8.18
C PRO A 15 -3.12 4.29 8.98
N THR A 16 -2.02 4.83 8.50
CA THR A 16 -1.29 5.95 9.13
C THR A 16 -1.23 7.15 8.20
N ARG A 17 -0.85 8.32 8.72
CA ARG A 17 -0.61 9.51 7.90
C ARG A 17 0.44 9.25 6.82
N ALA A 18 1.50 8.49 7.13
CA ALA A 18 2.48 8.12 6.11
C ALA A 18 1.87 7.41 4.90
N HIS A 19 0.88 6.53 5.09
CA HIS A 19 0.18 5.89 3.97
C HIS A 19 -0.56 6.92 3.10
N LEU A 20 -1.22 7.91 3.73
CA LEU A 20 -1.97 8.94 3.02
C LEU A 20 -1.05 9.91 2.29
N ASP A 21 0.04 10.33 2.94
CA ASP A 21 1.01 11.25 2.37
C ASP A 21 1.69 10.62 1.16
N ILE A 22 2.21 9.38 1.29
CA ILE A 22 2.82 8.63 0.19
C ILE A 22 1.83 8.44 -0.97
N ALA A 23 0.58 8.07 -0.69
CA ALA A 23 -0.44 7.92 -1.72
C ALA A 23 -0.75 9.24 -2.43
N THR A 24 -0.82 10.34 -1.67
CA THR A 24 -1.10 11.67 -2.19
C THR A 24 0.07 12.17 -3.04
N GLU A 25 1.30 12.00 -2.59
CA GLU A 25 2.49 12.38 -3.37
C GLU A 25 2.60 11.56 -4.66
N ALA A 26 2.39 10.24 -4.60
CA ALA A 26 2.36 9.38 -5.78
C ALA A 26 1.29 9.82 -6.79
N LEU A 27 0.09 10.19 -6.29
CA LEU A 27 -1.02 10.70 -7.09
C LEU A 27 -0.63 11.96 -7.87
N TYR A 28 0.05 12.92 -7.22
CA TYR A 28 0.49 14.16 -7.84
C TYR A 28 1.70 13.97 -8.75
N TYR A 29 2.67 13.18 -8.32
CA TYR A 29 3.89 12.92 -9.09
C TYR A 29 3.59 12.31 -10.46
N LEU A 30 2.70 11.32 -10.49
CA LEU A 30 2.28 10.66 -11.73
C LEU A 30 1.16 11.39 -12.46
N ASP A 31 0.62 12.50 -11.94
CA ASP A 31 -0.64 13.09 -12.39
C ASP A 31 -1.73 12.02 -12.59
N ALA A 32 -1.80 11.04 -11.68
CA ALA A 32 -2.70 9.91 -11.79
C ALA A 32 -4.16 10.32 -11.59
N GLU A 33 -5.10 9.54 -12.11
CA GLU A 33 -6.54 9.74 -11.91
C GLU A 33 -6.92 9.50 -10.46
N LYS A 34 -6.43 8.40 -9.90
CA LYS A 34 -6.70 7.97 -8.51
C LYS A 34 -5.62 7.02 -7.97
N VAL A 35 -5.64 6.83 -6.66
CA VAL A 35 -4.94 5.75 -5.96
C VAL A 35 -5.98 4.74 -5.46
N LEU A 36 -5.77 3.47 -5.76
CA LEU A 36 -6.54 2.34 -5.25
C LEU A 36 -5.76 1.73 -4.08
N PHE A 37 -6.27 1.91 -2.87
CA PHE A 37 -5.80 1.17 -1.70
C PHE A 37 -6.35 -0.24 -1.75
N VAL A 38 -5.47 -1.24 -1.76
CA VAL A 38 -5.84 -2.65 -1.81
C VAL A 38 -5.49 -3.32 -0.49
N PRO A 39 -6.41 -3.36 0.49
CA PRO A 39 -6.16 -4.04 1.76
C PRO A 39 -6.09 -5.54 1.55
N VAL A 40 -5.04 -6.17 2.14
CA VAL A 40 -4.84 -7.62 2.04
C VAL A 40 -6.01 -8.40 2.64
N SER A 41 -6.30 -9.58 2.08
CA SER A 41 -7.33 -10.50 2.56
C SER A 41 -7.01 -11.05 3.96
N ASP A 42 -8.05 -11.43 4.71
CA ASP A 42 -7.92 -12.20 5.97
C ASP A 42 -7.37 -13.62 5.74
N LEU A 43 -7.38 -14.08 4.50
CA LEU A 43 -6.74 -15.34 4.10
C LEU A 43 -5.20 -15.23 4.10
N TYR A 44 -4.67 -14.01 4.05
CA TYR A 44 -3.26 -13.74 4.24
C TYR A 44 -2.95 -13.75 5.74
N LYS A 45 -2.70 -14.96 6.27
CA LYS A 45 -2.41 -15.15 7.70
C LYS A 45 -1.08 -14.49 8.06
N LYS A 46 -1.18 -13.39 8.77
CA LYS A 46 -0.07 -12.71 9.42
C LYS A 46 -0.47 -12.47 10.86
N ASP A 47 0.38 -12.86 11.79
CA ASP A 47 0.15 -12.62 13.21
C ASP A 47 -0.03 -11.11 13.45
N ASP A 48 -0.87 -10.74 14.42
CA ASP A 48 -1.16 -9.36 14.82
C ASP A 48 -1.82 -8.45 13.76
N VAL A 49 -2.45 -9.02 12.72
CA VAL A 49 -3.26 -8.24 11.77
C VAL A 49 -4.74 -8.38 12.11
N GLU A 50 -5.38 -7.24 12.36
CA GLU A 50 -6.83 -7.18 12.56
C GLU A 50 -7.59 -7.68 11.33
N ILE A 51 -8.81 -8.19 11.53
CA ILE A 51 -9.66 -8.65 10.44
C ILE A 51 -9.95 -7.52 9.44
N SER A 52 -10.13 -7.87 8.19
CA SER A 52 -10.34 -6.93 7.09
C SER A 52 -11.49 -5.95 7.34
N TYR A 53 -12.54 -6.38 8.03
CA TYR A 53 -13.66 -5.52 8.41
C TYR A 53 -13.21 -4.25 9.15
N HIS A 54 -12.37 -4.39 10.18
CA HIS A 54 -11.86 -3.23 10.93
C HIS A 54 -10.87 -2.42 10.12
N ARG A 55 -9.98 -3.06 9.36
CA ARG A 55 -8.96 -2.39 8.54
C ARG A 55 -9.58 -1.55 7.42
N VAL A 56 -10.61 -2.08 6.76
CA VAL A 56 -11.38 -1.36 5.75
C VAL A 56 -12.14 -0.17 6.35
N ASN A 57 -12.76 -0.34 7.52
CA ASN A 57 -13.46 0.78 8.19
C ASN A 57 -12.48 1.90 8.58
N MET A 58 -11.33 1.55 9.17
CA MET A 58 -10.29 2.54 9.48
C MET A 58 -9.76 3.22 8.21
N LEU A 59 -9.57 2.48 7.14
CA LEU A 59 -9.11 3.04 5.87
C LEU A 59 -10.16 3.97 5.25
N ASN A 60 -11.45 3.63 5.29
CA ASN A 60 -12.55 4.52 4.88
C ASN A 60 -12.56 5.83 5.67
N LEU A 61 -12.35 5.78 6.98
CA LEU A 61 -12.24 6.99 7.80
C LEU A 61 -11.04 7.83 7.38
N ALA A 62 -9.88 7.21 7.20
CA ALA A 62 -8.65 7.90 6.83
C ALA A 62 -8.72 8.61 5.47
N ILE A 63 -9.32 7.96 4.45
CA ILE A 63 -9.38 8.52 3.09
C ILE A 63 -10.66 9.32 2.79
N GLY A 64 -11.63 9.35 3.69
CA GLY A 64 -12.98 9.88 3.42
C GLY A 64 -13.03 11.32 2.92
N ASN A 65 -12.01 12.14 3.20
CA ASN A 65 -11.90 13.52 2.73
C ASN A 65 -11.15 13.66 1.38
N PHE A 66 -10.64 12.56 0.82
CA PHE A 66 -9.82 12.56 -0.40
C PHE A 66 -10.60 11.99 -1.58
N ARG A 67 -10.99 12.85 -2.54
CA ARG A 67 -11.82 12.44 -3.70
C ARG A 67 -11.17 11.45 -4.68
N ARG A 68 -9.84 11.32 -4.63
CA ARG A 68 -9.04 10.52 -5.57
C ARG A 68 -8.33 9.35 -4.89
N LEU A 69 -8.62 9.11 -3.61
CA LEU A 69 -8.19 7.93 -2.88
C LEU A 69 -9.40 7.01 -2.72
N GLU A 70 -9.32 5.80 -3.22
CA GLU A 70 -10.42 4.82 -3.21
C GLU A 70 -9.93 3.49 -2.65
N ILE A 71 -10.84 2.68 -2.13
CA ILE A 71 -10.54 1.31 -1.71
C ILE A 71 -10.95 0.35 -2.81
N ASP A 72 -10.04 -0.53 -3.21
CA ASP A 72 -10.34 -1.68 -4.06
C ASP A 72 -10.45 -2.94 -3.20
N PHE A 73 -11.55 -3.65 -3.33
CA PHE A 73 -11.89 -4.82 -2.51
C PHE A 73 -11.45 -6.15 -3.14
N THR A 74 -10.66 -6.11 -4.20
CA THR A 74 -10.26 -7.31 -4.96
C THR A 74 -9.69 -8.42 -4.07
N GLU A 75 -8.86 -8.07 -3.07
CA GLU A 75 -8.28 -9.06 -2.17
C GLU A 75 -9.20 -9.40 -0.99
N VAL A 76 -9.89 -8.41 -0.41
CA VAL A 76 -10.79 -8.61 0.74
C VAL A 76 -11.96 -9.51 0.36
N ASP A 77 -12.53 -9.35 -0.82
CA ASP A 77 -13.67 -10.14 -1.32
C ASP A 77 -13.24 -11.50 -1.90
N ALA A 78 -11.94 -11.79 -1.92
CA ALA A 78 -11.45 -13.02 -2.52
C ALA A 78 -11.80 -14.25 -1.66
N VAL A 79 -12.28 -15.30 -2.32
CA VAL A 79 -12.60 -16.60 -1.67
C VAL A 79 -11.38 -17.51 -1.48
N LYS A 80 -10.23 -17.13 -2.04
CA LYS A 80 -8.93 -17.80 -1.91
C LYS A 80 -7.83 -16.77 -1.72
N LEU A 81 -6.69 -17.20 -1.19
CA LEU A 81 -5.50 -16.36 -1.14
C LEU A 81 -5.14 -15.85 -2.53
N THR A 82 -5.02 -14.54 -2.67
CA THR A 82 -4.70 -13.85 -3.92
C THR A 82 -3.25 -13.37 -3.86
N TYR A 83 -2.51 -13.60 -4.94
CA TYR A 83 -1.16 -13.07 -5.10
C TYR A 83 -1.20 -11.75 -5.88
N THR A 84 -0.20 -10.91 -5.69
CA THR A 84 -0.11 -9.58 -6.31
C THR A 84 -0.34 -9.60 -7.83
N TYR A 85 0.18 -10.60 -8.56
CA TYR A 85 -0.06 -10.70 -10.00
C TYR A 85 -1.54 -10.92 -10.34
N GLU A 86 -2.29 -11.73 -9.55
CA GLU A 86 -3.73 -11.96 -9.76
C GLU A 86 -4.54 -10.68 -9.49
N THR A 87 -4.14 -9.93 -8.45
CA THR A 87 -4.74 -8.63 -8.10
C THR A 87 -4.55 -7.63 -9.25
N ILE A 88 -3.33 -7.51 -9.78
CA ILE A 88 -3.01 -6.60 -10.89
C ILE A 88 -3.77 -7.00 -12.15
N GLU A 89 -3.81 -8.29 -12.52
CA GLU A 89 -4.54 -8.78 -13.69
C GLU A 89 -6.05 -8.44 -13.58
N LYS A 90 -6.63 -8.60 -12.39
CA LYS A 90 -8.03 -8.27 -12.15
C LYS A 90 -8.29 -6.77 -12.26
N ILE A 91 -7.46 -5.92 -11.65
CA ILE A 91 -7.57 -4.46 -11.75
C ILE A 91 -7.34 -4.03 -13.22
N LYS A 92 -6.36 -4.61 -13.93
CA LYS A 92 -6.12 -4.32 -15.35
C LYS A 92 -7.32 -4.64 -16.22
N SER A 93 -8.05 -5.72 -15.92
CA SER A 93 -9.27 -6.07 -16.66
C SER A 93 -10.41 -5.06 -16.46
N GLN A 94 -10.45 -4.38 -15.31
CA GLN A 94 -11.43 -3.31 -15.00
C GLN A 94 -11.04 -1.97 -15.65
N TYR A 95 -9.73 -1.71 -15.77
CA TYR A 95 -9.15 -0.45 -16.25
C TYR A 95 -8.28 -0.67 -17.50
N GLN A 96 -8.86 -1.28 -18.55
CA GLN A 96 -8.13 -1.76 -19.74
C GLN A 96 -7.30 -0.67 -20.45
N ASP A 97 -7.85 0.55 -20.52
CA ASP A 97 -7.23 1.68 -21.22
C ASP A 97 -6.33 2.55 -20.31
N LYS A 98 -6.08 2.10 -19.06
CA LYS A 98 -5.26 2.84 -18.10
C LYS A 98 -3.87 2.23 -17.96
N GLU A 99 -2.88 3.11 -17.71
CA GLU A 99 -1.56 2.72 -17.22
C GLU A 99 -1.65 2.45 -15.72
N LEU A 100 -1.22 1.27 -15.29
CA LEU A 100 -1.20 0.90 -13.88
C LEU A 100 0.20 1.08 -13.30
N PHE A 101 0.26 1.62 -12.10
CA PHE A 101 1.50 1.76 -11.31
C PHE A 101 1.31 1.07 -9.96
N LEU A 102 2.16 0.10 -9.67
CA LEU A 102 2.19 -0.54 -8.35
C LEU A 102 3.15 0.24 -7.45
N LEU A 103 2.61 0.85 -6.40
CA LEU A 103 3.36 1.60 -5.39
C LEU A 103 3.90 0.65 -4.33
N ILE A 104 5.22 0.58 -4.20
CA ILE A 104 5.91 -0.30 -3.25
C ILE A 104 7.08 0.42 -2.57
N GLY A 105 7.50 -0.08 -1.42
CA GLY A 105 8.77 0.33 -0.80
C GLY A 105 9.98 -0.38 -1.42
N ALA A 106 11.17 0.15 -1.21
CA ALA A 106 12.42 -0.47 -1.64
C ALA A 106 12.61 -1.87 -1.04
N ASP A 107 12.16 -2.09 0.19
CA ASP A 107 12.14 -3.41 0.86
C ASP A 107 11.33 -4.46 0.08
N ASN A 108 10.19 -4.05 -0.48
CA ASN A 108 9.37 -4.91 -1.35
C ASN A 108 10.04 -5.15 -2.71
N LEU A 109 10.78 -4.17 -3.23
CA LEU A 109 11.55 -4.34 -4.46
C LEU A 109 12.70 -5.35 -4.23
N GLU A 110 13.40 -5.31 -3.09
CA GLU A 110 14.41 -6.31 -2.72
C GLU A 110 13.81 -7.73 -2.62
N ASP A 111 12.60 -7.84 -2.05
CA ASP A 111 11.88 -9.12 -1.92
C ASP A 111 11.17 -9.56 -3.22
N PHE A 112 11.14 -8.72 -4.25
CA PHE A 112 10.42 -8.99 -5.50
C PHE A 112 10.80 -10.33 -6.14
N LYS A 113 12.05 -10.77 -5.97
CA LYS A 113 12.55 -12.10 -6.42
C LYS A 113 11.75 -13.29 -5.88
N ASN A 114 11.09 -13.12 -4.73
CA ASN A 114 10.27 -14.15 -4.08
C ASN A 114 8.77 -14.05 -4.48
N TRP A 115 8.39 -13.00 -5.21
CA TRP A 115 7.00 -12.82 -5.61
C TRP A 115 6.60 -13.81 -6.71
N LYS A 116 5.34 -14.21 -6.71
CA LYS A 116 4.78 -15.09 -7.73
C LYS A 116 4.59 -14.35 -9.05
N ASN A 117 4.94 -15.02 -10.14
CA ASN A 117 4.70 -14.56 -11.52
C ASN A 117 5.14 -13.11 -11.76
N GLN A 118 6.39 -12.79 -11.38
CA GLN A 118 7.00 -11.45 -11.50
C GLN A 118 6.83 -10.86 -12.91
N ARG A 119 6.98 -11.69 -13.95
CA ARG A 119 6.83 -11.27 -15.35
C ARG A 119 5.44 -10.72 -15.62
N SER A 120 4.37 -11.41 -15.19
CA SER A 120 3.00 -10.91 -15.36
C SER A 120 2.79 -9.57 -14.67
N ILE A 121 3.40 -9.35 -13.48
CA ILE A 121 3.37 -8.05 -12.80
C ILE A 121 3.96 -6.98 -13.72
N MET A 122 5.19 -7.18 -14.20
CA MET A 122 5.91 -6.20 -15.01
C MET A 122 5.29 -5.98 -16.40
N GLU A 123 4.62 -6.97 -16.96
CA GLU A 123 3.90 -6.82 -18.23
C GLU A 123 2.66 -5.93 -18.08
N ASN A 124 1.95 -6.02 -16.94
CA ASN A 124 0.67 -5.36 -16.70
C ASN A 124 0.76 -4.00 -15.99
N CYS A 125 1.85 -3.71 -15.26
CA CYS A 125 2.04 -2.42 -14.58
C CYS A 125 3.51 -1.97 -14.59
N SER A 126 3.72 -0.72 -14.22
CA SER A 126 5.02 -0.18 -13.83
C SER A 126 5.17 -0.17 -12.31
N LEU A 127 6.39 -0.21 -11.79
CA LEU A 127 6.65 -0.05 -10.36
C LEU A 127 6.95 1.41 -10.04
N LEU A 128 6.29 1.94 -9.03
CA LEU A 128 6.64 3.21 -8.40
C LEU A 128 7.24 2.90 -7.03
N VAL A 129 8.53 3.13 -6.87
CA VAL A 129 9.31 2.69 -5.71
C VAL A 129 9.58 3.86 -4.79
N VAL A 130 9.16 3.75 -3.51
CA VAL A 130 9.53 4.70 -2.45
C VAL A 130 10.75 4.16 -1.73
N ASN A 131 11.84 4.92 -1.80
CA ASN A 131 13.11 4.54 -1.19
C ASN A 131 13.17 5.06 0.26
N ARG A 132 13.00 4.16 1.24
CA ARG A 132 12.95 4.51 2.67
C ARG A 132 14.28 4.38 3.40
N ASN A 133 15.25 3.65 2.83
CA ASN A 133 16.48 3.26 3.55
C ASN A 133 17.74 3.65 2.79
N ASN A 134 17.67 4.61 1.87
CA ASN A 134 18.78 4.94 0.96
C ASN A 134 19.37 3.70 0.27
N SER A 135 18.55 2.68 0.00
CA SER A 135 18.93 1.50 -0.76
C SER A 135 19.31 1.90 -2.18
N SER A 136 20.32 1.26 -2.76
CA SER A 136 20.63 1.44 -4.16
C SER A 136 19.60 0.72 -5.03
N ILE A 137 18.63 1.45 -5.55
CA ILE A 137 17.57 0.88 -6.42
C ILE A 137 18.20 0.24 -7.66
N ASP A 138 19.27 0.84 -8.23
CA ASP A 138 20.00 0.26 -9.35
C ASP A 138 20.61 -1.10 -9.01
N GLU A 139 21.26 -1.26 -7.84
CA GLU A 139 21.82 -2.54 -7.40
C GLU A 139 20.74 -3.61 -7.20
N ILE A 140 19.58 -3.23 -6.67
CA ILE A 140 18.44 -4.14 -6.52
C ILE A 140 17.95 -4.62 -7.89
N ILE A 141 17.79 -3.70 -8.85
CA ILE A 141 17.37 -4.02 -10.22
C ILE A 141 18.37 -4.97 -10.87
N GLU A 142 19.66 -4.69 -10.78
CA GLU A 142 20.72 -5.52 -11.36
C GLU A 142 20.80 -6.93 -10.74
N SER A 143 20.33 -7.10 -9.51
CA SER A 143 20.30 -8.39 -8.82
C SER A 143 19.18 -9.33 -9.27
N ASN A 144 18.23 -8.86 -10.11
CA ASN A 144 17.07 -9.62 -10.55
C ASN A 144 16.89 -9.52 -12.08
N GLU A 145 16.93 -10.65 -12.78
CA GLU A 145 16.82 -10.70 -14.24
C GLU A 145 15.53 -10.06 -14.78
N ILE A 146 14.40 -10.27 -14.11
CA ILE A 146 13.12 -9.69 -14.53
C ILE A 146 13.12 -8.18 -14.33
N LEU A 147 13.61 -7.68 -13.20
CA LEU A 147 13.70 -6.23 -12.97
C LEU A 147 14.65 -5.59 -13.98
N THR A 148 15.78 -6.23 -14.30
CA THR A 148 16.72 -5.75 -15.32
C THR A 148 16.06 -5.68 -16.70
N GLU A 149 15.30 -6.70 -17.11
CA GLU A 149 14.57 -6.71 -18.39
C GLU A 149 13.55 -5.58 -18.51
N PHE A 150 12.88 -5.24 -17.39
CA PHE A 150 11.84 -4.21 -17.34
C PHE A 150 12.31 -2.91 -16.66
N LYS A 151 13.61 -2.62 -16.66
CA LYS A 151 14.19 -1.46 -15.97
C LYS A 151 13.45 -0.13 -16.30
N ASP A 152 13.06 0.06 -17.55
CA ASP A 152 12.36 1.27 -18.01
C ASP A 152 10.95 1.45 -17.39
N LYS A 153 10.42 0.41 -16.75
CA LYS A 153 9.12 0.45 -16.04
C LYS A 153 9.26 0.63 -14.52
N ILE A 154 10.46 0.85 -14.02
CA ILE A 154 10.73 1.04 -12.59
C ILE A 154 11.11 2.49 -12.38
N ILE A 155 10.31 3.18 -11.57
CA ILE A 155 10.46 4.61 -11.29
C ILE A 155 10.70 4.78 -9.80
N GLU A 156 11.83 5.34 -9.42
CA GLU A 156 12.06 5.81 -8.06
C GLU A 156 11.26 7.09 -7.83
N ALA A 157 10.34 7.05 -6.88
CA ALA A 157 9.51 8.20 -6.55
C ALA A 157 10.32 9.18 -5.70
N PRO A 158 10.29 10.50 -6.00
CA PRO A 158 10.95 11.52 -5.19
C PRO A 158 10.11 11.84 -3.93
N ILE A 159 9.76 10.79 -3.17
CA ILE A 159 8.94 10.86 -1.96
C ILE A 159 9.88 10.69 -0.78
N GLU A 160 9.90 11.70 0.11
CA GLU A 160 10.73 11.65 1.31
C GLU A 160 10.23 10.57 2.27
N GLU A 161 11.17 10.00 3.02
CA GLU A 161 10.86 9.02 4.05
C GLU A 161 10.02 9.62 5.16
N ILE A 162 8.91 8.97 5.49
CA ILE A 162 8.05 9.32 6.61
C ILE A 162 8.18 8.23 7.66
N GLU A 163 8.87 8.54 8.76
CA GLU A 163 9.14 7.62 9.87
C GLU A 163 7.88 7.36 10.72
N ILE A 164 6.79 6.91 10.10
CA ILE A 164 5.56 6.52 10.80
C ILE A 164 5.22 5.08 10.44
N SER A 165 5.20 4.18 11.44
CA SER A 165 4.83 2.79 11.23
C SER A 165 3.53 2.40 11.95
N SER A 166 2.75 1.53 11.33
CA SER A 166 1.56 0.93 11.98
C SER A 166 1.95 0.14 13.25
N THR A 167 3.14 -0.43 13.29
CA THR A 167 3.65 -1.16 14.45
C THR A 167 3.86 -0.23 15.65
N GLU A 168 4.41 0.96 15.44
CA GLU A 168 4.54 1.98 16.49
C GLU A 168 3.17 2.37 17.04
N VAL A 169 2.21 2.64 16.16
CA VAL A 169 0.83 2.98 16.55
C VAL A 169 0.22 1.88 17.43
N ARG A 170 0.31 0.62 17.01
CA ARG A 170 -0.22 -0.51 17.81
C ARG A 170 0.46 -0.63 19.17
N ASN A 171 1.78 -0.48 19.23
CA ASN A 171 2.54 -0.56 20.48
C ASN A 171 2.15 0.55 21.46
N ARG A 172 1.98 1.78 20.99
CA ARG A 172 1.55 2.92 21.81
C ARG A 172 0.14 2.73 22.36
N ILE A 173 -0.80 2.22 21.53
CA ILE A 173 -2.15 1.90 21.99
C ILE A 173 -2.11 0.80 23.04
N ALA A 174 -1.36 -0.29 22.81
CA ALA A 174 -1.23 -1.42 23.75
C ALA A 174 -0.62 -1.01 25.10
N SER A 175 0.24 0.01 25.13
CA SER A 175 0.83 0.57 26.36
C SER A 175 0.00 1.67 26.99
N GLY A 176 -1.07 2.17 26.36
CA GLY A 176 -1.90 3.26 26.81
C GLY A 176 -1.29 4.65 26.58
N GLU A 177 -0.26 4.76 25.73
CA GLU A 177 0.42 5.99 25.35
C GLU A 177 -0.32 6.69 24.22
N LEU A 178 -1.38 7.45 24.54
CA LEU A 178 -2.24 8.07 23.53
C LEU A 178 -1.82 9.52 23.17
N GLU A 179 -0.97 10.16 23.97
CA GLU A 179 -0.50 11.53 23.71
C GLU A 179 0.31 11.62 22.42
N GLY A 180 -0.04 12.53 21.51
CA GLY A 180 0.63 12.72 20.23
C GLY A 180 0.33 11.63 19.17
N LEU A 181 -0.62 10.71 19.43
CA LEU A 181 -1.02 9.69 18.48
C LEU A 181 -1.67 10.30 17.23
N GLU A 182 -2.28 11.48 17.37
CA GLU A 182 -2.85 12.28 16.29
C GLU A 182 -1.83 12.77 15.26
N ASN A 183 -0.55 12.73 15.57
CA ASN A 183 0.52 13.01 14.60
C ASN A 183 0.80 11.82 13.68
N LEU A 184 0.41 10.63 14.09
CA LEU A 184 0.67 9.38 13.38
C LEU A 184 -0.55 8.87 12.61
N VAL A 185 -1.75 9.11 13.16
CA VAL A 185 -3.02 8.57 12.66
C VAL A 185 -4.11 9.64 12.79
N ASP A 186 -5.05 9.67 11.85
CA ASP A 186 -6.15 10.62 11.91
C ASP A 186 -7.07 10.36 13.11
N LYS A 187 -7.64 11.43 13.64
CA LYS A 187 -8.43 11.39 14.87
C LYS A 187 -9.61 10.43 14.76
N GLU A 188 -10.31 10.41 13.64
CA GLU A 188 -11.45 9.53 13.39
C GLU A 188 -11.05 8.04 13.44
N VAL A 189 -9.85 7.73 13.00
CA VAL A 189 -9.29 6.37 13.09
C VAL A 189 -8.93 6.03 14.54
N ILE A 190 -8.36 6.98 15.30
CA ILE A 190 -8.06 6.80 16.73
C ILE A 190 -9.35 6.53 17.51
N ASP A 191 -10.37 7.35 17.30
CA ASP A 191 -11.68 7.21 17.95
C ASP A 191 -12.28 5.83 17.65
N TYR A 192 -12.23 5.39 16.39
CA TYR A 192 -12.68 4.05 15.98
C TYR A 192 -11.92 2.91 16.69
N ILE A 193 -10.59 3.03 16.79
CA ILE A 193 -9.73 2.04 17.47
C ILE A 193 -10.13 1.92 18.95
N ILE A 194 -10.35 3.04 19.63
CA ILE A 194 -10.72 3.08 21.05
C ILE A 194 -12.11 2.49 21.26
N GLU A 195 -13.10 2.89 20.46
CA GLU A 195 -14.48 2.40 20.54
C GLU A 195 -14.56 0.87 20.33
N ASN A 196 -13.79 0.33 19.41
CA ASN A 196 -13.77 -1.10 19.09
C ASN A 196 -12.74 -1.89 19.90
N LYS A 197 -11.99 -1.24 20.81
CA LYS A 197 -10.95 -1.86 21.66
C LYS A 197 -9.89 -2.61 20.86
N LEU A 198 -9.54 -2.10 19.68
CA LEU A 198 -8.51 -2.69 18.83
C LEU A 198 -7.13 -2.45 19.42
N TYR A 199 -6.22 -3.41 19.23
CA TYR A 199 -4.83 -3.36 19.68
C TYR A 199 -4.65 -3.23 21.20
N SER A 200 -5.73 -3.34 21.98
CA SER A 200 -5.66 -3.36 23.45
C SER A 200 -5.24 -4.75 23.92
N LYS A 201 -4.43 -4.81 25.00
CA LYS A 201 -4.10 -6.07 25.68
C LYS A 201 -5.23 -6.55 26.56
#